data_e5aa11cf5b93097c0f8aaf79ab255285
#
_entry.id   e5aa11cf5b93097c0f8aaf79ab255285
#
_cell.length_a   1.000
_cell.length_b   1.000
_cell.length_c   1.000
_cell.angle_alpha   90.00
_cell.angle_beta   90.00
_cell.angle_gamma   90.00
#
_symmetry.space_group_name_H-M   'P 1'
#
loop_
_entity.id
_entity.type
_entity.pdbx_description
1 polymer ?
#
loop_
_entity_poly.entity_id
_entity_poly.type
_entity_poly.pdbx_seq_one_letter_code
_entity_poly.pdbx_strand_id
1 'polypeptide(L)'
;IATIDRAHAAGLKVVITPLSLPGARWIQNNGDVYDGRLWRDKAYWVQAQAYWRDLAKALKGRPGIAAYNLINEPTPEKDNGLKEHPDAATAQAWYAQHRGTAQDLPLFYAGLIAAIREVDPDTPIMLDAGWYAAADAFAYWPEKLADPALLYAFHMYEPWGATSAPNLKRNPRFTYPGTIWGEDWDAARVATYLGQPLAWADAHGVPRNRMVAAEFGCMRQLPFCPIYLDDVLNVLEPAGVHWAFYSFREDVWDGMDYEMGGGPTPPRFWDDPWSVKRGPTPQFAPIQRRLKPQ
;
A
#
# COMPACT_ATOMS: atom_id res chain seq x y z
N ILE A 1 -12.13 -11.53 -14.07
CA ILE A 1 -12.24 -11.07 -15.46
C ILE A 1 -13.45 -10.15 -15.63
N ALA A 2 -14.67 -10.59 -15.42
CA ALA A 2 -15.88 -9.77 -15.64
C ALA A 2 -15.88 -8.42 -14.88
N THR A 3 -15.25 -8.34 -13.70
CA THR A 3 -15.09 -7.08 -12.95
C THR A 3 -14.15 -6.11 -13.66
N ILE A 4 -13.05 -6.61 -14.22
CA ILE A 4 -12.09 -5.82 -15.00
C ILE A 4 -12.77 -5.24 -16.25
N ASP A 5 -13.56 -6.08 -16.96
CA ASP A 5 -14.27 -5.65 -18.16
C ASP A 5 -15.31 -4.57 -17.86
N ARG A 6 -16.03 -4.69 -16.74
CA ARG A 6 -16.98 -3.65 -16.29
C ARG A 6 -16.28 -2.35 -15.89
N ALA A 7 -15.16 -2.43 -15.19
CA ALA A 7 -14.35 -1.27 -14.83
C ALA A 7 -13.85 -0.56 -16.09
N HIS A 8 -13.32 -1.31 -17.06
CA HIS A 8 -12.87 -0.77 -18.35
C HIS A 8 -14.02 -0.10 -19.13
N ALA A 9 -15.19 -0.74 -19.19
CA ALA A 9 -16.38 -0.17 -19.84
C ALA A 9 -16.85 1.13 -19.18
N ALA A 10 -16.57 1.31 -17.88
CA ALA A 10 -16.81 2.54 -17.14
C ALA A 10 -15.67 3.58 -17.26
N GLY A 11 -14.66 3.35 -18.11
CA GLY A 11 -13.51 4.24 -18.31
C GLY A 11 -12.42 4.12 -17.23
N LEU A 12 -12.51 3.13 -16.34
CA LEU A 12 -11.54 2.92 -15.26
C LEU A 12 -10.41 2.00 -15.72
N LYS A 13 -9.25 2.18 -15.09
CA LYS A 13 -8.13 1.25 -15.16
C LYS A 13 -7.99 0.52 -13.82
N VAL A 14 -7.49 -0.71 -13.86
CA VAL A 14 -7.42 -1.60 -12.70
C VAL A 14 -5.97 -2.03 -12.46
N VAL A 15 -5.52 -1.90 -11.22
CA VAL A 15 -4.33 -2.59 -10.70
C VAL A 15 -4.80 -3.88 -10.02
N ILE A 16 -4.19 -5.00 -10.38
CA ILE A 16 -4.52 -6.30 -9.80
C ILE A 16 -3.57 -6.57 -8.64
N THR A 17 -4.12 -6.73 -7.45
CA THR A 17 -3.35 -6.97 -6.22
C THR A 17 -3.88 -8.19 -5.49
N PRO A 18 -3.14 -9.30 -5.35
CA PRO A 18 -3.50 -10.37 -4.46
C PRO A 18 -3.19 -10.02 -3.01
N LEU A 19 -4.20 -10.13 -2.13
CA LEU A 19 -4.00 -10.03 -0.68
C LEU A 19 -3.30 -11.26 -0.10
N SER A 20 -3.26 -12.36 -0.85
CA SER A 20 -2.67 -13.62 -0.39
C SER A 20 -1.93 -14.30 -1.51
N LEU A 21 -0.78 -14.86 -1.18
CA LEU A 21 -0.02 -15.79 -2.02
C LEU A 21 0.17 -17.12 -1.27
N PRO A 22 0.56 -18.21 -1.96
CA PRO A 22 0.96 -19.43 -1.29
C PRO A 22 1.99 -19.17 -0.18
N GLY A 23 1.68 -19.57 1.06
CA GLY A 23 2.52 -19.33 2.22
C GLY A 23 2.49 -17.91 2.83
N ALA A 24 1.65 -17.02 2.30
CA ALA A 24 1.38 -15.70 2.86
C ALA A 24 -0.11 -15.39 2.73
N ARG A 25 -0.95 -16.01 3.56
CA ARG A 25 -2.37 -15.70 3.62
C ARG A 25 -2.58 -14.41 4.41
N TRP A 26 -3.39 -13.53 3.87
CA TRP A 26 -3.77 -12.30 4.58
C TRP A 26 -4.43 -12.62 5.92
N ILE A 27 -4.03 -11.92 6.97
CA ILE A 27 -4.39 -12.25 8.36
C ILE A 27 -5.90 -12.36 8.57
N GLN A 28 -6.69 -11.45 8.02
CA GLN A 28 -8.16 -11.46 8.12
C GLN A 28 -8.79 -12.68 7.42
N ASN A 29 -8.15 -13.18 6.38
CA ASN A 29 -8.59 -14.35 5.62
C ASN A 29 -8.02 -15.67 6.19
N ASN A 30 -7.35 -15.60 7.35
CA ASN A 30 -6.65 -16.71 7.98
C ASN A 30 -6.97 -16.82 9.49
N GLY A 31 -8.14 -16.34 9.91
CA GLY A 31 -8.57 -16.40 11.31
C GLY A 31 -7.69 -15.59 12.25
N ASP A 32 -7.24 -14.43 11.80
CA ASP A 32 -6.33 -13.52 12.50
C ASP A 32 -4.95 -14.12 12.84
N VAL A 33 -4.56 -15.18 12.13
CA VAL A 33 -3.24 -15.82 12.29
C VAL A 33 -2.29 -15.37 11.17
N TYR A 34 -1.13 -14.87 11.55
CA TYR A 34 -0.08 -14.52 10.61
C TYR A 34 0.48 -15.74 9.89
N ASP A 35 0.56 -15.70 8.57
CA ASP A 35 1.16 -16.75 7.73
C ASP A 35 2.46 -16.23 7.09
N GLY A 36 3.58 -16.53 7.71
CA GLY A 36 4.91 -16.11 7.26
C GLY A 36 5.72 -17.22 6.55
N ARG A 37 5.07 -18.30 6.09
CA ARG A 37 5.77 -19.43 5.44
C ARG A 37 6.46 -19.03 4.14
N LEU A 38 5.90 -18.09 3.38
CA LEU A 38 6.52 -17.52 2.17
C LEU A 38 7.92 -16.98 2.42
N TRP A 39 8.12 -16.41 3.62
CA TRP A 39 9.37 -15.80 4.06
C TRP A 39 10.29 -16.75 4.84
N ARG A 40 9.99 -18.06 4.83
CA ARG A 40 10.79 -19.11 5.49
C ARG A 40 11.18 -20.25 4.56
N ASP A 41 10.42 -20.47 3.49
CA ASP A 41 10.62 -21.58 2.57
C ASP A 41 10.40 -21.14 1.12
N LYS A 42 11.47 -21.19 0.32
CA LYS A 42 11.42 -20.83 -1.11
C LYS A 42 10.58 -21.77 -1.98
N ALA A 43 10.11 -22.91 -1.46
CA ALA A 43 9.14 -23.73 -2.17
C ALA A 43 7.83 -22.97 -2.44
N TYR A 44 7.45 -22.04 -1.56
CA TYR A 44 6.31 -21.14 -1.78
C TYR A 44 6.59 -20.10 -2.87
N TRP A 45 7.86 -19.68 -3.06
CA TRP A 45 8.23 -18.79 -4.16
C TRP A 45 7.93 -19.41 -5.51
N VAL A 46 8.26 -20.71 -5.68
CA VAL A 46 7.96 -21.46 -6.92
C VAL A 46 6.46 -21.49 -7.19
N GLN A 47 5.65 -21.69 -6.14
CA GLN A 47 4.20 -21.66 -6.27
C GLN A 47 3.67 -20.26 -6.63
N ALA A 48 4.23 -19.19 -6.01
CA ALA A 48 3.89 -17.81 -6.33
C ALA A 48 4.27 -17.43 -7.78
N GLN A 49 5.42 -17.89 -8.27
CA GLN A 49 5.85 -17.72 -9.67
C GLN A 49 4.88 -18.43 -10.65
N ALA A 50 4.48 -19.66 -10.36
CA ALA A 50 3.49 -20.37 -11.17
C ALA A 50 2.13 -19.63 -11.18
N TYR A 51 1.65 -19.20 -10.01
CA TYR A 51 0.43 -18.41 -9.88
C TYR A 51 0.47 -17.15 -10.74
N TRP A 52 1.56 -16.36 -10.66
CA TRP A 52 1.67 -15.12 -11.43
C TRP A 52 1.84 -15.36 -12.92
N ARG A 53 2.57 -16.39 -13.33
CA ARG A 53 2.67 -16.78 -14.75
C ARG A 53 1.28 -17.11 -15.32
N ASP A 54 0.49 -17.90 -14.62
CA ASP A 54 -0.85 -18.30 -15.08
C ASP A 54 -1.81 -17.10 -15.10
N LEU A 55 -1.77 -16.25 -14.07
CA LEU A 55 -2.60 -15.04 -13.99
C LEU A 55 -2.23 -14.05 -15.09
N ALA A 56 -0.95 -13.76 -15.27
CA ALA A 56 -0.48 -12.84 -16.31
C ALA A 56 -0.82 -13.37 -17.72
N LYS A 57 -0.67 -14.67 -17.96
CA LYS A 57 -1.11 -15.31 -19.22
C LYS A 57 -2.60 -15.12 -19.48
N ALA A 58 -3.43 -15.22 -18.46
CA ALA A 58 -4.88 -15.04 -18.57
C ALA A 58 -5.30 -13.56 -18.76
N LEU A 59 -4.47 -12.62 -18.31
CA LEU A 59 -4.77 -11.19 -18.31
C LEU A 59 -4.05 -10.41 -19.41
N LYS A 60 -2.99 -10.95 -19.99
CA LYS A 60 -2.19 -10.31 -21.03
C LYS A 60 -3.03 -9.65 -22.13
N GLY A 61 -2.70 -8.41 -22.42
CA GLY A 61 -3.37 -7.63 -23.48
C GLY A 61 -4.83 -7.29 -23.20
N ARG A 62 -5.35 -7.58 -22.00
CA ARG A 62 -6.71 -7.21 -21.63
C ARG A 62 -6.82 -5.70 -21.42
N PRO A 63 -7.74 -5.03 -22.12
CA PRO A 63 -7.96 -3.60 -21.94
C PRO A 63 -8.31 -3.27 -20.47
N GLY A 64 -7.88 -2.11 -20.00
CA GLY A 64 -8.20 -1.63 -18.64
C GLY A 64 -7.28 -2.08 -17.54
N ILE A 65 -6.33 -3.00 -17.76
CA ILE A 65 -5.29 -3.31 -16.77
C ILE A 65 -4.21 -2.23 -16.82
N ALA A 66 -3.94 -1.63 -15.67
CA ALA A 66 -2.89 -0.62 -15.49
C ALA A 66 -1.56 -1.25 -15.05
N ALA A 67 -1.62 -2.18 -14.10
CA ALA A 67 -0.45 -2.86 -13.55
C ALA A 67 -0.83 -4.16 -12.82
N TYR A 68 0.18 -5.00 -12.56
CA TYR A 68 0.14 -6.10 -11.62
C TYR A 68 0.90 -5.70 -10.35
N ASN A 69 0.23 -5.53 -9.23
CA ASN A 69 0.88 -5.42 -7.92
C ASN A 69 1.10 -6.84 -7.38
N LEU A 70 2.36 -7.21 -7.13
CA LEU A 70 2.71 -8.63 -7.00
C LEU A 70 2.27 -9.28 -5.70
N ILE A 71 2.17 -8.52 -4.64
CA ILE A 71 1.64 -8.91 -3.33
C ILE A 71 1.34 -7.65 -2.53
N ASN A 72 0.20 -7.62 -1.84
CA ASN A 72 -0.12 -6.55 -0.92
C ASN A 72 0.72 -6.67 0.36
N GLU A 73 1.34 -5.58 0.75
CA GLU A 73 1.97 -5.42 2.07
C GLU A 73 2.87 -6.58 2.52
N PRO A 74 3.95 -6.89 1.80
CA PRO A 74 4.86 -7.96 2.17
C PRO A 74 5.58 -7.66 3.49
N THR A 75 5.82 -8.70 4.29
CA THR A 75 6.45 -8.57 5.61
C THR A 75 7.55 -9.61 5.84
N PRO A 76 8.59 -9.67 4.97
CA PRO A 76 9.68 -10.63 5.14
C PRO A 76 10.48 -10.41 6.43
N GLU A 77 10.42 -9.22 7.00
CA GLU A 77 11.10 -8.81 8.23
C GLU A 77 10.41 -9.31 9.50
N LYS A 78 9.07 -9.47 9.42
CA LYS A 78 8.24 -9.84 10.56
C LYS A 78 8.64 -11.21 11.11
N ASP A 79 8.83 -11.28 12.42
CA ASP A 79 9.33 -12.46 13.14
C ASP A 79 10.74 -12.93 12.71
N ASN A 80 11.45 -12.11 11.93
CA ASN A 80 12.80 -12.40 11.41
C ASN A 80 13.86 -11.42 11.91
N GLY A 81 13.61 -10.76 13.03
CA GLY A 81 14.59 -9.99 13.79
C GLY A 81 14.71 -8.49 13.45
N LEU A 82 14.02 -7.98 12.46
CA LEU A 82 13.92 -6.54 12.23
C LEU A 82 12.60 -6.00 12.79
N LYS A 83 12.66 -4.93 13.56
CA LYS A 83 11.47 -4.20 14.05
C LYS A 83 10.96 -3.24 12.98
N GLU A 84 9.69 -2.86 13.10
CA GLU A 84 9.12 -1.76 12.30
C GLU A 84 9.87 -0.44 12.56
N HIS A 85 9.95 0.40 11.54
CA HIS A 85 10.60 1.72 11.59
C HIS A 85 12.03 1.70 12.15
N PRO A 86 12.91 0.81 11.65
CA PRO A 86 14.29 0.77 12.11
C PRO A 86 15.07 1.98 11.57
N ASP A 87 16.17 2.34 12.22
CA ASP A 87 17.13 3.23 11.58
C ASP A 87 17.73 2.59 10.31
N ALA A 88 18.18 3.43 9.39
CA ALA A 88 18.65 2.96 8.09
C ALA A 88 19.85 1.99 8.19
N ALA A 89 20.75 2.19 9.15
CA ALA A 89 21.92 1.31 9.33
C ALA A 89 21.50 -0.08 9.82
N THR A 90 20.59 -0.15 10.78
CA THR A 90 20.01 -1.40 11.28
C THR A 90 19.28 -2.14 10.16
N ALA A 91 18.47 -1.44 9.37
CA ALA A 91 17.76 -2.02 8.25
C ALA A 91 18.69 -2.57 7.17
N GLN A 92 19.72 -1.81 6.79
CA GLN A 92 20.71 -2.21 5.78
C GLN A 92 21.52 -3.42 6.25
N ALA A 93 21.92 -3.46 7.53
CA ALA A 93 22.65 -4.59 8.10
C ALA A 93 21.80 -5.86 8.10
N TRP A 94 20.52 -5.77 8.51
CA TRP A 94 19.58 -6.88 8.45
C TRP A 94 19.42 -7.39 7.02
N TYR A 95 19.21 -6.47 6.07
CA TYR A 95 19.03 -6.84 4.68
C TYR A 95 20.27 -7.52 4.10
N ALA A 96 21.46 -7.00 4.38
CA ALA A 96 22.72 -7.61 3.92
C ALA A 96 22.89 -9.04 4.46
N GLN A 97 22.48 -9.30 5.71
CA GLN A 97 22.50 -10.62 6.32
C GLN A 97 21.51 -11.59 5.65
N HIS A 98 20.38 -11.09 5.15
CA HIS A 98 19.31 -11.93 4.59
C HIS A 98 19.33 -12.02 3.06
N ARG A 99 20.32 -11.42 2.40
CA ARG A 99 20.50 -11.58 0.94
C ARG A 99 20.58 -13.05 0.53
N GLY A 100 19.83 -13.39 -0.51
CA GLY A 100 19.77 -14.75 -1.02
C GLY A 100 19.00 -15.74 -0.15
N THR A 101 18.44 -15.32 0.98
CA THR A 101 17.57 -16.16 1.83
C THR A 101 16.10 -16.06 1.42
N ALA A 102 15.20 -16.68 2.17
CA ALA A 102 13.77 -16.57 1.94
C ALA A 102 13.18 -15.20 2.38
N GLN A 103 13.95 -14.37 3.08
CA GLN A 103 13.58 -13.01 3.46
C GLN A 103 14.03 -11.94 2.43
N ASP A 104 14.72 -12.32 1.38
CA ASP A 104 15.19 -11.40 0.33
C ASP A 104 14.05 -10.97 -0.59
N LEU A 105 13.35 -9.90 -0.22
CA LEU A 105 12.19 -9.38 -0.96
C LEU A 105 12.53 -8.98 -2.40
N PRO A 106 13.61 -8.23 -2.71
CA PRO A 106 14.00 -7.96 -4.08
C PRO A 106 14.29 -9.22 -4.91
N LEU A 107 14.93 -10.24 -4.33
CA LEU A 107 15.17 -11.51 -5.02
C LEU A 107 13.85 -12.27 -5.29
N PHE A 108 12.93 -12.26 -4.34
CA PHE A 108 11.58 -12.80 -4.53
C PHE A 108 10.88 -12.12 -5.70
N TYR A 109 10.88 -10.80 -5.73
CA TYR A 109 10.28 -10.04 -6.83
C TYR A 109 10.96 -10.31 -8.17
N ALA A 110 12.28 -10.40 -8.21
CA ALA A 110 13.00 -10.74 -9.45
C ALA A 110 12.51 -12.06 -10.03
N GLY A 111 12.27 -13.07 -9.19
CA GLY A 111 11.70 -14.35 -9.62
C GLY A 111 10.26 -14.25 -10.16
N LEU A 112 9.41 -13.44 -9.53
CA LEU A 112 8.05 -13.21 -10.01
C LEU A 112 8.03 -12.43 -11.33
N ILE A 113 8.85 -11.38 -11.44
CA ILE A 113 9.01 -10.61 -12.68
C ILE A 113 9.43 -11.49 -13.82
N ALA A 114 10.45 -12.33 -13.64
CA ALA A 114 10.89 -13.26 -14.66
C ALA A 114 9.76 -14.20 -15.12
N ALA A 115 9.00 -14.78 -14.20
CA ALA A 115 7.88 -15.65 -14.52
C ALA A 115 6.75 -14.93 -15.29
N ILE A 116 6.46 -13.67 -14.95
CA ILE A 116 5.47 -12.85 -15.67
C ILE A 116 5.99 -12.53 -17.07
N ARG A 117 7.24 -12.10 -17.22
CA ARG A 117 7.82 -11.67 -18.49
C ARG A 117 7.95 -12.81 -19.51
N GLU A 118 7.97 -14.07 -19.08
CA GLU A 118 7.84 -15.22 -19.99
C GLU A 118 6.54 -15.18 -20.82
N VAL A 119 5.47 -14.62 -20.27
CA VAL A 119 4.15 -14.65 -20.88
C VAL A 119 3.58 -13.26 -21.18
N ASP A 120 3.95 -12.25 -20.46
CA ASP A 120 3.49 -10.86 -20.60
C ASP A 120 4.68 -9.87 -20.48
N PRO A 121 5.28 -9.47 -21.62
CA PRO A 121 6.43 -8.59 -21.62
C PRO A 121 6.10 -7.11 -21.31
N ASP A 122 4.84 -6.69 -21.45
CA ASP A 122 4.49 -5.28 -21.59
C ASP A 122 3.76 -4.68 -20.37
N THR A 123 2.90 -5.46 -19.70
CA THR A 123 2.09 -4.93 -18.59
C THR A 123 3.01 -4.44 -17.45
N PRO A 124 2.82 -3.20 -16.96
CA PRO A 124 3.56 -2.68 -15.82
C PRO A 124 3.41 -3.57 -14.58
N ILE A 125 4.49 -3.65 -13.80
CA ILE A 125 4.52 -4.40 -12.54
C ILE A 125 4.75 -3.42 -11.40
N MET A 126 3.95 -3.51 -10.33
CA MET A 126 4.05 -2.69 -9.13
C MET A 126 4.58 -3.53 -7.97
N LEU A 127 5.52 -2.97 -7.22
CA LEU A 127 6.25 -3.64 -6.14
C LEU A 127 6.06 -2.85 -4.85
N ASP A 128 5.40 -3.44 -3.88
CA ASP A 128 5.29 -2.87 -2.54
C ASP A 128 6.61 -3.00 -1.78
N ALA A 129 6.95 -1.97 -0.99
CA ALA A 129 8.07 -2.06 -0.04
C ALA A 129 7.79 -3.12 1.04
N GLY A 130 8.81 -3.48 1.83
CA GLY A 130 8.67 -4.33 3.00
C GLY A 130 7.85 -3.66 4.13
N TRP A 131 7.74 -4.34 5.27
CA TRP A 131 7.04 -3.84 6.45
C TRP A 131 5.67 -3.23 6.13
N TYR A 132 4.76 -4.04 5.55
CA TYR A 132 3.42 -3.58 5.15
C TYR A 132 3.45 -2.42 4.14
N ALA A 133 4.42 -2.45 3.21
CA ALA A 133 4.67 -1.37 2.25
C ALA A 133 5.00 -0.01 2.89
N ALA A 134 5.60 0.00 4.08
CA ALA A 134 5.94 1.25 4.78
C ALA A 134 6.84 2.15 3.92
N ALA A 135 6.60 3.46 3.96
CA ALA A 135 7.35 4.42 3.15
C ALA A 135 8.85 4.44 3.50
N ASP A 136 9.22 4.23 4.76
CA ASP A 136 10.60 4.14 5.22
C ASP A 136 11.30 2.82 4.87
N ALA A 137 10.56 1.80 4.45
CA ALA A 137 11.14 0.50 4.08
C ALA A 137 12.00 0.54 2.81
N PHE A 138 11.88 1.56 1.97
CA PHE A 138 12.78 1.74 0.84
C PHE A 138 14.22 2.06 1.27
N ALA A 139 14.45 2.57 2.46
CA ALA A 139 15.78 2.94 2.95
C ALA A 139 16.78 1.78 2.93
N TYR A 140 16.34 0.54 2.94
CA TYR A 140 17.20 -0.64 2.92
C TYR A 140 17.16 -1.45 1.60
N TRP A 141 16.43 -0.99 0.58
CA TRP A 141 16.55 -1.57 -0.75
C TRP A 141 17.85 -1.09 -1.40
N PRO A 142 18.82 -1.99 -1.68
CA PRO A 142 20.15 -1.56 -2.12
C PRO A 142 20.16 -1.00 -3.53
N GLU A 143 19.20 -1.40 -4.37
CA GLU A 143 19.13 -1.03 -5.79
C GLU A 143 17.72 -1.24 -6.35
N LYS A 144 17.41 -0.55 -7.42
CA LYS A 144 16.21 -0.83 -8.21
C LYS A 144 16.37 -2.13 -9.00
N LEU A 145 15.27 -2.82 -9.26
CA LEU A 145 15.28 -4.00 -10.12
C LEU A 145 15.37 -3.63 -11.62
N ALA A 146 15.87 -4.55 -12.43
CA ALA A 146 16.30 -4.28 -13.80
C ALA A 146 15.18 -4.16 -14.86
N ASP A 147 13.91 -4.38 -14.52
CA ASP A 147 12.80 -4.29 -15.47
C ASP A 147 12.40 -2.82 -15.73
N PRO A 148 12.24 -2.39 -17.02
CA PRO A 148 11.96 -1.00 -17.35
C PRO A 148 10.52 -0.56 -17.04
N ALA A 149 9.59 -1.49 -16.82
CA ALA A 149 8.18 -1.21 -16.60
C ALA A 149 7.75 -1.42 -15.13
N LEU A 150 8.66 -1.15 -14.18
CA LEU A 150 8.35 -1.25 -12.75
C LEU A 150 7.78 0.04 -12.20
N LEU A 151 6.84 -0.11 -11.27
CA LEU A 151 6.35 0.90 -10.35
C LEU A 151 6.76 0.48 -8.94
N TYR A 152 7.15 1.43 -8.11
CA TYR A 152 7.55 1.20 -6.72
C TYR A 152 6.52 1.82 -5.81
N ALA A 153 5.91 0.99 -4.97
CA ALA A 153 4.76 1.36 -4.18
C ALA A 153 5.06 1.39 -2.68
N PHE A 154 4.43 2.32 -2.00
CA PHE A 154 4.41 2.42 -0.55
C PHE A 154 3.01 2.79 -0.06
N HIS A 155 2.73 2.47 1.20
CA HIS A 155 1.51 2.84 1.91
C HIS A 155 1.80 3.93 2.95
N MET A 156 0.83 4.79 3.22
CA MET A 156 0.96 5.90 4.15
C MET A 156 -0.20 5.95 5.13
N TYR A 157 0.00 5.33 6.26
CA TYR A 157 -0.92 5.39 7.41
C TYR A 157 -0.26 5.99 8.65
N GLU A 158 1.07 6.29 8.58
CA GLU A 158 1.78 6.85 9.71
C GLU A 158 1.36 8.33 10.00
N PRO A 159 1.22 8.67 11.26
CA PRO A 159 1.46 7.83 12.46
C PRO A 159 0.27 6.90 12.74
N TRP A 160 0.47 5.59 12.49
CA TRP A 160 -0.58 4.59 12.60
C TRP A 160 -1.34 4.61 13.94
N GLY A 161 -0.63 4.92 15.03
CA GLY A 161 -1.24 5.06 16.36
C GLY A 161 -2.31 6.14 16.47
N ALA A 162 -2.27 7.15 15.59
CA ALA A 162 -3.30 8.19 15.54
C ALA A 162 -4.34 7.91 14.45
N THR A 163 -3.93 7.47 13.27
CA THR A 163 -4.79 7.35 12.07
C THR A 163 -5.69 6.13 12.06
N SER A 164 -5.36 5.10 12.85
CA SER A 164 -5.97 3.77 12.81
C SER A 164 -7.17 3.56 13.72
N ALA A 165 -7.89 2.46 13.52
CA ALA A 165 -9.06 2.04 14.29
C ALA A 165 -8.84 1.96 15.82
N PRO A 166 -7.69 1.46 16.34
CA PRO A 166 -7.43 1.47 17.78
C PRO A 166 -7.54 2.85 18.43
N ASN A 167 -7.23 3.93 17.70
CA ASN A 167 -7.36 5.28 18.25
C ASN A 167 -8.83 5.69 18.51
N LEU A 168 -9.78 5.11 17.82
CA LEU A 168 -11.21 5.36 18.06
C LEU A 168 -11.66 4.89 19.46
N LYS A 169 -11.01 3.85 19.99
CA LYS A 169 -11.30 3.23 21.30
C LYS A 169 -10.36 3.70 22.41
N ARG A 170 -9.32 4.46 22.07
CA ARG A 170 -8.30 4.93 23.03
C ARG A 170 -8.83 6.09 23.91
N ASN A 171 -8.38 6.14 25.16
CA ASN A 171 -8.66 7.27 26.07
C ASN A 171 -7.39 7.61 26.90
N PRO A 172 -6.82 8.83 26.81
CA PRO A 172 -7.16 9.84 25.82
C PRO A 172 -6.75 9.40 24.39
N ARG A 173 -7.47 9.88 23.38
CA ARG A 173 -7.12 9.65 21.98
C ARG A 173 -5.89 10.46 21.60
N PHE A 174 -5.06 9.91 20.71
CA PHE A 174 -4.10 10.72 20.00
C PHE A 174 -4.81 11.71 19.07
N THR A 175 -4.20 12.86 18.89
CA THR A 175 -4.65 13.90 17.96
C THR A 175 -3.55 14.16 16.93
N TYR A 176 -3.93 14.64 15.76
CA TYR A 176 -3.01 15.11 14.73
C TYR A 176 -3.42 16.54 14.33
N PRO A 177 -2.50 17.51 14.25
CA PRO A 177 -1.10 17.42 14.72
C PRO A 177 -1.00 17.14 16.22
N GLY A 178 0.09 16.45 16.64
CA GLY A 178 0.31 16.16 18.05
C GLY A 178 1.42 15.14 18.30
N THR A 179 1.66 14.86 19.58
CA THR A 179 2.67 13.87 20.00
C THR A 179 2.07 12.48 20.05
N ILE A 180 2.58 11.57 19.22
CA ILE A 180 2.15 10.17 19.11
C ILE A 180 3.33 9.28 19.46
N TRP A 181 3.20 8.47 20.52
CA TRP A 181 4.26 7.60 21.04
C TRP A 181 5.60 8.30 21.32
N GLY A 182 5.55 9.58 21.68
CA GLY A 182 6.74 10.37 22.02
C GLY A 182 7.38 11.10 20.83
N GLU A 183 6.82 10.98 19.64
CA GLU A 183 7.23 11.72 18.44
C GLU A 183 6.18 12.77 18.08
N ASP A 184 6.64 13.97 17.72
CA ASP A 184 5.75 15.03 17.25
C ASP A 184 5.45 14.83 15.77
N TRP A 185 4.16 14.72 15.46
CA TRP A 185 3.65 14.53 14.11
C TRP A 185 2.81 15.75 13.68
N ASP A 186 3.24 16.35 12.59
CA ASP A 186 2.61 17.46 11.89
C ASP A 186 2.86 17.35 10.38
N ALA A 187 2.46 18.35 9.62
CA ALA A 187 2.70 18.42 8.18
C ALA A 187 4.19 18.30 7.81
N ALA A 188 5.09 18.88 8.60
CA ALA A 188 6.53 18.81 8.34
C ALA A 188 7.07 17.39 8.57
N ARG A 189 6.60 16.70 9.62
CA ARG A 189 6.97 15.31 9.88
C ARG A 189 6.41 14.38 8.81
N VAL A 190 5.17 14.57 8.35
CA VAL A 190 4.59 13.84 7.22
C VAL A 190 5.45 14.03 5.97
N ALA A 191 5.85 15.25 5.66
CA ALA A 191 6.71 15.55 4.52
C ALA A 191 8.08 14.88 4.65
N THR A 192 8.67 14.88 5.85
CA THR A 192 9.95 14.20 6.12
C THR A 192 9.82 12.69 5.94
N TYR A 193 8.75 12.08 6.43
CA TYR A 193 8.52 10.64 6.34
C TYR A 193 8.32 10.21 4.88
N LEU A 194 7.44 10.88 4.15
CA LEU A 194 7.21 10.63 2.72
C LEU A 194 8.41 11.03 1.84
N GLY A 195 9.30 11.87 2.34
CA GLY A 195 10.57 12.21 1.68
C GLY A 195 11.51 11.00 1.53
N GLN A 196 11.39 9.97 2.35
CA GLN A 196 12.29 8.81 2.34
C GLN A 196 12.19 7.98 1.04
N PRO A 197 11.01 7.50 0.60
CA PRO A 197 10.89 6.81 -0.68
C PRO A 197 11.25 7.72 -1.86
N LEU A 198 11.00 9.02 -1.75
CA LEU A 198 11.34 9.97 -2.79
C LEU A 198 12.86 10.14 -2.90
N ALA A 199 13.58 10.24 -1.80
CA ALA A 199 15.05 10.30 -1.77
C ALA A 199 15.68 9.00 -2.31
N TRP A 200 15.11 7.85 -1.97
CA TRP A 200 15.52 6.57 -2.55
C TRP A 200 15.35 6.57 -4.08
N ALA A 201 14.22 7.05 -4.57
CA ALA A 201 13.94 7.12 -6.01
C ALA A 201 14.98 8.00 -6.73
N ASP A 202 15.32 9.16 -6.17
CA ASP A 202 16.34 10.07 -6.72
C ASP A 202 17.73 9.40 -6.73
N ALA A 203 18.11 8.78 -5.63
CA ALA A 203 19.41 8.10 -5.51
C ALA A 203 19.58 6.95 -6.52
N HIS A 204 18.49 6.30 -6.92
CA HIS A 204 18.51 5.16 -7.84
C HIS A 204 18.06 5.51 -9.26
N GLY A 205 17.83 6.79 -9.56
CA GLY A 205 17.38 7.25 -10.88
C GLY A 205 16.03 6.65 -11.27
N VAL A 206 15.11 6.53 -10.30
CA VAL A 206 13.70 6.14 -10.53
C VAL A 206 12.88 7.41 -10.74
N PRO A 207 12.25 7.60 -11.91
CA PRO A 207 11.41 8.78 -12.15
C PRO A 207 10.21 8.83 -11.19
N ARG A 208 9.79 10.03 -10.79
CA ARG A 208 8.67 10.24 -9.85
C ARG A 208 7.37 9.59 -10.31
N ASN A 209 7.09 9.59 -11.60
CA ASN A 209 5.93 8.91 -12.19
C ASN A 209 6.05 7.37 -12.20
N ARG A 210 7.06 6.81 -11.57
CA ARG A 210 7.22 5.38 -11.26
C ARG A 210 7.07 5.09 -9.77
N MET A 211 6.84 6.13 -8.95
CA MET A 211 6.52 6.01 -7.53
C MET A 211 5.02 6.07 -7.34
N VAL A 212 4.49 5.24 -6.43
CA VAL A 212 3.06 5.13 -6.16
C VAL A 212 2.83 5.08 -4.66
N ALA A 213 2.11 6.06 -4.11
CA ALA A 213 1.47 5.90 -2.81
C ALA A 213 0.21 5.04 -3.02
N ALA A 214 0.36 3.72 -2.98
CA ALA A 214 -0.68 2.79 -3.42
C ALA A 214 -1.84 2.68 -2.44
N GLU A 215 -1.59 3.03 -1.18
CA GLU A 215 -2.62 3.25 -0.17
C GLU A 215 -2.24 4.41 0.75
N PHE A 216 -3.21 5.19 1.16
CA PHE A 216 -3.12 6.09 2.30
C PHE A 216 -4.51 6.39 2.84
N GLY A 217 -4.59 6.68 4.13
CA GLY A 217 -5.87 6.95 4.75
C GLY A 217 -5.78 7.22 6.24
N CYS A 218 -6.93 7.53 6.82
CA CYS A 218 -7.16 7.62 8.25
C CYS A 218 -8.62 7.30 8.56
N MET A 219 -8.90 6.87 9.78
CA MET A 219 -10.28 6.63 10.19
C MET A 219 -11.10 7.92 10.08
N ARG A 220 -12.10 7.94 9.21
CA ARG A 220 -12.95 9.10 8.92
C ARG A 220 -13.65 9.71 10.14
N GLN A 221 -13.84 8.92 11.20
CA GLN A 221 -14.44 9.33 12.46
C GLN A 221 -13.49 10.15 13.34
N LEU A 222 -12.21 10.25 12.99
CA LEU A 222 -11.24 11.09 13.67
C LEU A 222 -11.37 12.53 13.17
N PRO A 223 -11.59 13.51 14.05
CA PRO A 223 -11.85 14.90 13.62
C PRO A 223 -10.74 15.53 12.78
N PHE A 224 -9.51 15.07 12.96
CA PHE A 224 -8.32 15.57 12.25
C PHE A 224 -8.07 14.87 10.90
N CYS A 225 -8.82 13.82 10.59
CA CYS A 225 -8.57 13.05 9.37
C CYS A 225 -8.51 13.92 8.09
N PRO A 226 -9.38 14.94 7.88
CA PRO A 226 -9.25 15.81 6.72
C PRO A 226 -7.93 16.59 6.66
N ILE A 227 -7.39 17.01 7.80
CA ILE A 227 -6.12 17.73 7.89
C ILE A 227 -4.97 16.80 7.50
N TYR A 228 -4.96 15.60 8.07
CA TYR A 228 -3.96 14.58 7.75
C TYR A 228 -3.95 14.21 6.26
N LEU A 229 -5.15 13.98 5.67
CA LEU A 229 -5.26 13.67 4.23
C LEU A 229 -4.74 14.83 3.35
N ASP A 230 -5.00 16.07 3.74
CA ASP A 230 -4.46 17.24 3.05
C ASP A 230 -2.94 17.29 3.12
N ASP A 231 -2.36 17.05 4.28
CA ASP A 231 -0.90 17.08 4.48
C ASP A 231 -0.20 15.99 3.65
N VAL A 232 -0.75 14.78 3.61
CA VAL A 232 -0.25 13.70 2.75
C VAL A 232 -0.30 14.09 1.28
N LEU A 233 -1.44 14.57 0.81
CA LEU A 233 -1.64 14.94 -0.59
C LEU A 233 -0.82 16.17 -1.01
N ASN A 234 -0.57 17.13 -0.09
CA ASN A 234 0.30 18.28 -0.31
C ASN A 234 1.77 17.88 -0.55
N VAL A 235 2.17 16.67 -0.14
CA VAL A 235 3.49 16.11 -0.47
C VAL A 235 3.45 15.35 -1.78
N LEU A 236 2.48 14.47 -1.97
CA LEU A 236 2.44 13.54 -3.09
C LEU A 236 2.22 14.22 -4.44
N GLU A 237 1.29 15.17 -4.53
CA GLU A 237 0.96 15.82 -5.80
C GLU A 237 2.11 16.68 -6.36
N PRO A 238 2.71 17.60 -5.59
CA PRO A 238 3.84 18.37 -6.12
C PRO A 238 5.05 17.51 -6.45
N ALA A 239 5.19 16.35 -5.78
CA ALA A 239 6.25 15.40 -6.09
C ALA A 239 6.04 14.62 -7.39
N GLY A 240 4.86 14.69 -8.01
CA GLY A 240 4.52 13.96 -9.23
C GLY A 240 4.39 12.45 -9.04
N VAL A 241 4.02 12.02 -7.82
CA VAL A 241 3.80 10.63 -7.44
C VAL A 241 2.35 10.24 -7.74
N HIS A 242 2.15 9.04 -8.27
CA HIS A 242 0.81 8.47 -8.36
C HIS A 242 0.29 8.13 -6.97
N TRP A 243 -1.04 8.24 -6.77
CA TRP A 243 -1.62 7.93 -5.48
C TRP A 243 -3.00 7.28 -5.60
N ALA A 244 -3.31 6.44 -4.63
CA ALA A 244 -4.62 5.85 -4.42
C ALA A 244 -4.97 5.92 -2.93
N PHE A 245 -6.12 6.49 -2.61
CA PHE A 245 -6.60 6.54 -1.23
C PHE A 245 -7.35 5.27 -0.85
N TYR A 246 -7.25 4.85 0.38
CA TYR A 246 -8.08 3.81 0.97
C TYR A 246 -9.17 4.47 1.81
N SER A 247 -10.49 4.38 1.47
CA SER A 247 -10.99 3.63 0.32
C SER A 247 -12.24 4.27 -0.28
N PHE A 248 -12.56 3.91 -1.50
CA PHE A 248 -13.76 4.35 -2.19
C PHE A 248 -14.93 3.39 -1.95
N ARG A 249 -15.93 3.86 -1.17
CA ARG A 249 -17.18 3.11 -0.86
C ARG A 249 -16.97 1.73 -0.26
N GLU A 250 -15.91 1.60 0.49
CA GLU A 250 -15.55 0.39 1.22
C GLU A 250 -15.20 0.79 2.64
N ASP A 251 -15.74 0.14 3.63
CA ASP A 251 -15.62 0.49 5.05
C ASP A 251 -15.37 -0.76 5.92
N VAL A 252 -14.64 -1.77 5.38
CA VAL A 252 -14.27 -3.01 6.08
C VAL A 252 -13.67 -2.73 7.46
N TRP A 253 -12.93 -1.63 7.58
CA TRP A 253 -12.34 -1.18 8.82
C TRP A 253 -13.26 -0.30 9.68
N ASP A 254 -14.56 -0.20 9.33
CA ASP A 254 -15.54 0.66 10.01
C ASP A 254 -15.18 2.15 10.01
N GLY A 255 -14.46 2.63 9.00
CA GLY A 255 -14.06 4.01 9.07
C GLY A 255 -13.29 4.60 7.90
N MET A 256 -13.30 3.99 6.71
CA MET A 256 -12.52 4.50 5.55
C MET A 256 -13.39 4.99 4.38
N ASP A 257 -14.71 4.84 4.44
CA ASP A 257 -15.63 5.42 3.45
C ASP A 257 -15.88 6.92 3.73
N TYR A 258 -15.03 7.77 3.22
CA TYR A 258 -15.05 9.21 3.50
C TYR A 258 -16.33 9.92 3.04
N GLU A 259 -17.04 9.39 2.04
CA GLU A 259 -18.33 9.93 1.59
C GLU A 259 -19.44 9.79 2.66
N MET A 260 -19.21 9.00 3.72
CA MET A 260 -20.12 8.87 4.86
C MET A 260 -19.90 9.95 5.95
N GLY A 261 -18.82 10.72 5.85
CA GLY A 261 -18.48 11.76 6.84
C GLY A 261 -17.95 11.20 8.17
N GLY A 262 -17.84 12.07 9.18
CA GLY A 262 -17.23 11.74 10.49
C GLY A 262 -18.14 11.01 11.48
N GLY A 263 -19.37 10.68 11.11
CA GLY A 263 -20.30 9.97 11.99
C GLY A 263 -19.99 8.47 12.14
N PRO A 264 -20.65 7.76 13.09
CA PRO A 264 -20.49 6.33 13.23
C PRO A 264 -21.00 5.58 11.99
N THR A 265 -20.47 4.39 11.75
CA THR A 265 -20.98 3.49 10.71
C THR A 265 -22.41 3.10 11.05
N PRO A 266 -23.37 3.22 10.11
CA PRO A 266 -24.75 2.86 10.36
C PRO A 266 -24.89 1.39 10.78
N PRO A 267 -25.77 1.05 11.75
CA PRO A 267 -25.88 -0.33 12.28
C PRO A 267 -26.14 -1.40 11.22
N ARG A 268 -26.79 -1.04 10.11
CA ARG A 268 -27.14 -1.97 9.02
C ARG A 268 -26.23 -1.82 7.79
N PHE A 269 -25.07 -1.16 7.95
CA PHE A 269 -24.14 -0.94 6.85
C PHE A 269 -23.77 -2.24 6.14
N TRP A 270 -23.48 -3.29 6.89
CA TRP A 270 -23.04 -4.58 6.34
C TRP A 270 -24.15 -5.41 5.72
N ASP A 271 -25.43 -5.13 6.07
CA ASP A 271 -26.58 -5.79 5.44
C ASP A 271 -26.81 -5.26 4.01
N ASP A 272 -26.63 -3.95 3.82
CA ASP A 272 -26.77 -3.28 2.53
C ASP A 272 -25.88 -2.01 2.45
N PRO A 273 -24.59 -2.17 2.12
CA PRO A 273 -23.66 -1.05 2.02
C PRO A 273 -24.07 -0.01 0.97
N TRP A 274 -24.88 -0.40 -0.01
CA TRP A 274 -25.32 0.48 -1.10
C TRP A 274 -26.47 1.40 -0.72
N SER A 275 -27.26 1.06 0.30
CA SER A 275 -28.34 1.89 0.84
C SER A 275 -27.86 3.08 1.66
N VAL A 276 -26.60 3.12 2.02
CA VAL A 276 -26.03 4.18 2.86
C VAL A 276 -25.93 5.48 2.08
N LYS A 277 -26.40 6.57 2.70
CA LYS A 277 -26.30 7.91 2.11
C LYS A 277 -24.82 8.36 2.05
N ARG A 278 -24.38 8.68 0.86
CA ARG A 278 -23.03 9.18 0.54
C ARG A 278 -23.09 10.52 -0.18
N GLY A 279 -22.02 11.29 -0.07
CA GLY A 279 -21.93 12.55 -0.78
C GLY A 279 -20.67 13.35 -0.41
N PRO A 280 -20.62 14.63 -0.82
CA PRO A 280 -19.56 15.53 -0.41
C PRO A 280 -19.58 15.68 1.11
N THR A 281 -18.48 15.41 1.77
CA THR A 281 -18.29 15.57 3.21
C THR A 281 -16.98 16.31 3.50
N PRO A 282 -16.83 16.92 4.69
CA PRO A 282 -15.53 17.45 5.10
C PRO A 282 -14.40 16.42 5.05
N GLN A 283 -14.70 15.13 5.36
CA GLN A 283 -13.73 14.05 5.33
C GLN A 283 -13.26 13.71 3.91
N PHE A 284 -14.16 13.79 2.92
CA PHE A 284 -13.85 13.53 1.53
C PHE A 284 -13.27 14.73 0.77
N ALA A 285 -13.50 15.94 1.28
CA ALA A 285 -13.11 17.17 0.61
C ALA A 285 -11.62 17.25 0.19
N PRO A 286 -10.63 16.82 0.99
CA PRO A 286 -9.23 16.81 0.59
C PRO A 286 -8.96 16.00 -0.67
N ILE A 287 -9.54 14.81 -0.75
CA ILE A 287 -9.44 13.91 -1.91
C ILE A 287 -10.23 14.46 -3.08
N GLN A 288 -11.49 14.86 -2.85
CA GLN A 288 -12.39 15.32 -3.90
C GLN A 288 -11.86 16.53 -4.68
N ARG A 289 -11.18 17.46 -3.99
CA ARG A 289 -10.58 18.64 -4.65
C ARG A 289 -9.52 18.23 -5.68
N ARG A 290 -8.83 17.12 -5.45
CA ARG A 290 -7.71 16.63 -6.28
C ARG A 290 -8.15 15.64 -7.38
N LEU A 291 -9.36 15.07 -7.25
CA LEU A 291 -9.96 14.22 -8.29
C LEU A 291 -10.65 15.03 -9.39
N LYS A 292 -10.79 16.33 -9.25
CA LYS A 292 -11.41 17.16 -10.31
C LYS A 292 -10.45 17.26 -11.49
N PRO A 293 -10.94 17.10 -12.73
CA PRO A 293 -10.15 17.45 -13.91
C PRO A 293 -9.67 18.90 -13.81
N GLN A 294 -8.40 19.11 -14.00
CA GLN A 294 -7.82 20.45 -14.14
C GLN A 294 -8.23 21.05 -15.46
#